data_6976f1074d3bb5f23f915cfa71a3936e
#
_entry.id   6976f1074d3bb5f23f915cfa71a3936e
#
_cell.length_a   1.000
_cell.length_b   1.000
_cell.length_c   1.000
_cell.angle_alpha   90.00
_cell.angle_beta   90.00
_cell.angle_gamma   90.00
#
_symmetry.space_group_name_H-M   'P 1'
#
loop_
_entity.id
_entity.type
_entity.pdbx_description
1 polymer ?
#
loop_
_entity_poly.entity_id
_entity_poly.type
_entity_poly.pdbx_seq_one_letter_code
_entity_poly.pdbx_strand_id
1 'polypeptide(L)'
;MGWWYQYYFATERGLLGYDKNRHDFAKLIWKIASPKWDFDDATFDRSAAAFDNPDHVAIVIHNYRWRLSLAPGEAKYDHLERRLQEAPVIAVPTITIGSDFDGAAADGTAYARQFSGKYSHRTLNGIGHNVPQEAPQAFAQAVVDVDRY
;
A
#
# COMPACT_ATOMS: atom_id res chain seq x y z
N MET A 1 -13.12 9.04 -4.40
CA MET A 1 -12.38 8.85 -5.70
C MET A 1 -10.88 8.56 -5.48
N GLY A 2 -10.54 7.79 -4.46
CA GLY A 2 -9.15 7.58 -4.03
C GLY A 2 -8.27 6.80 -5.01
N TRP A 3 -8.83 5.93 -5.86
CA TRP A 3 -8.07 4.93 -6.63
C TRP A 3 -8.04 5.19 -8.15
N TRP A 4 -8.35 6.41 -8.61
CA TRP A 4 -8.42 6.78 -10.03
C TRP A 4 -7.12 6.55 -10.81
N TYR A 5 -5.97 6.72 -10.16
CA TYR A 5 -4.64 6.56 -10.78
C TYR A 5 -4.37 5.12 -11.25
N GLN A 6 -5.03 4.11 -10.67
CA GLN A 6 -4.91 2.72 -11.14
C GLN A 6 -5.41 2.60 -12.58
N TYR A 7 -6.53 3.23 -12.90
CA TYR A 7 -7.07 3.27 -14.28
C TYR A 7 -6.24 4.15 -15.20
N TYR A 8 -5.69 5.24 -14.68
CA TYR A 8 -4.77 6.09 -15.43
C TYR A 8 -3.53 5.30 -15.87
N PHE A 9 -2.90 4.56 -14.98
CA PHE A 9 -1.74 3.72 -15.27
C PHE A 9 -2.04 2.52 -16.19
N ALA A 10 -3.29 2.12 -16.36
CA ALA A 10 -3.67 1.11 -17.34
C ALA A 10 -3.50 1.59 -18.79
N THR A 11 -3.50 2.91 -19.02
CA THR A 11 -3.48 3.53 -20.35
C THR A 11 -2.06 3.88 -20.81
N GLU A 12 -1.86 4.02 -22.14
CA GLU A 12 -0.62 4.56 -22.71
C GLU A 12 -0.38 6.01 -22.27
N ARG A 13 -1.44 6.81 -22.15
CA ARG A 13 -1.33 8.18 -21.64
C ARG A 13 -0.80 8.20 -20.21
N GLY A 14 -1.25 7.25 -19.39
CA GLY A 14 -0.79 7.11 -18.01
C GLY A 14 0.69 6.74 -17.92
N LEU A 15 1.13 5.80 -18.75
CA LEU A 15 2.55 5.44 -18.87
C LEU A 15 3.39 6.66 -19.23
N LEU A 16 3.09 7.33 -20.36
CA LEU A 16 3.85 8.48 -20.85
C LEU A 16 3.82 9.67 -19.87
N GLY A 17 2.67 9.90 -19.23
CA GLY A 17 2.52 10.97 -18.25
C GLY A 17 3.32 10.71 -16.97
N TYR A 18 3.32 9.47 -16.49
CA TYR A 18 4.09 9.08 -15.31
C TYR A 18 5.59 9.09 -15.59
N ASP A 19 6.02 8.54 -16.69
CA ASP A 19 7.44 8.56 -17.10
C ASP A 19 8.02 9.99 -17.12
N LYS A 20 7.24 10.92 -17.65
CA LYS A 20 7.66 12.32 -17.76
C LYS A 20 7.59 13.10 -16.43
N ASN A 21 6.68 12.72 -15.51
CA ASN A 21 6.35 13.53 -14.32
C ASN A 21 6.32 12.70 -13.03
N ARG A 22 7.08 11.61 -12.95
CA ARG A 22 6.98 10.62 -11.87
C ARG A 22 7.16 11.20 -10.45
N HIS A 23 8.07 12.15 -10.27
CA HIS A 23 8.29 12.80 -8.98
C HIS A 23 7.07 13.61 -8.53
N ASP A 24 6.60 14.51 -9.39
CA ASP A 24 5.44 15.37 -9.08
C ASP A 24 4.17 14.53 -8.89
N PHE A 25 4.00 13.51 -9.72
CA PHE A 25 2.87 12.60 -9.63
C PHE A 25 2.90 11.81 -8.31
N ALA A 26 4.04 11.22 -7.95
CA ALA A 26 4.17 10.49 -6.69
C ALA A 26 3.95 11.39 -5.47
N LYS A 27 4.48 12.62 -5.49
CA LYS A 27 4.25 13.61 -4.44
C LYS A 27 2.79 14.01 -4.30
N LEU A 28 2.09 14.16 -5.44
CA LEU A 28 0.63 14.38 -5.45
C LEU A 28 -0.11 13.21 -4.80
N ILE A 29 0.26 11.96 -5.13
CA ILE A 29 -0.37 10.77 -4.53
C ILE A 29 -0.13 10.73 -3.03
N TRP A 30 1.08 11.05 -2.54
CA TRP A 30 1.35 11.14 -1.10
C TRP A 30 0.43 12.14 -0.41
N LYS A 31 0.26 13.35 -0.98
CA LYS A 31 -0.62 14.38 -0.43
C LYS A 31 -2.09 13.97 -0.42
N ILE A 32 -2.55 13.27 -1.46
CA ILE A 32 -3.93 12.80 -1.54
C ILE A 32 -4.18 11.64 -0.56
N ALA A 33 -3.23 10.71 -0.46
CA ALA A 33 -3.35 9.53 0.39
C ALA A 33 -3.15 9.83 1.87
N SER A 34 -2.39 10.89 2.19
CA SER A 34 -2.07 11.32 3.55
C SER A 34 -2.26 12.82 3.73
N PRO A 35 -3.52 13.32 3.62
CA PRO A 35 -3.82 14.75 3.52
C PRO A 35 -3.49 15.55 4.79
N LYS A 36 -3.34 14.88 5.94
CA LYS A 36 -3.00 15.49 7.22
C LYS A 36 -1.50 15.38 7.55
N TRP A 37 -0.75 14.68 6.71
CA TRP A 37 0.69 14.52 6.90
C TRP A 37 1.43 15.73 6.32
N ASP A 38 1.97 16.58 7.19
CA ASP A 38 2.78 17.74 6.82
C ASP A 38 4.25 17.31 6.64
N PHE A 39 4.53 16.61 5.55
CA PHE A 39 5.89 16.26 5.17
C PHE A 39 6.56 17.35 4.34
N ASP A 40 7.83 17.61 4.62
CA ASP A 40 8.66 18.52 3.84
C ASP A 40 9.23 17.86 2.57
N ASP A 41 9.80 18.69 1.69
CA ASP A 41 10.41 18.22 0.45
C ASP A 41 11.58 17.25 0.72
N ALA A 42 12.37 17.50 1.74
CA ALA A 42 13.49 16.63 2.11
C ALA A 42 13.03 15.22 2.52
N THR A 43 11.89 15.11 3.18
CA THR A 43 11.29 13.82 3.53
C THR A 43 10.84 13.06 2.29
N PHE A 44 10.19 13.74 1.34
CA PHE A 44 9.79 13.14 0.08
C PHE A 44 11.02 12.74 -0.75
N ASP A 45 11.99 13.63 -0.91
CA ASP A 45 13.16 13.44 -1.77
C ASP A 45 14.02 12.23 -1.35
N ARG A 46 14.10 11.94 -0.05
CA ARG A 46 14.78 10.71 0.42
C ARG A 46 14.18 9.42 -0.17
N SER A 47 12.86 9.37 -0.33
CA SER A 47 12.17 8.24 -0.95
C SER A 47 12.18 8.35 -2.47
N ALA A 48 12.06 9.56 -2.99
CA ALA A 48 11.97 9.85 -4.42
C ALA A 48 13.24 9.51 -5.20
N ALA A 49 14.39 9.43 -4.55
CA ALA A 49 15.64 8.96 -5.15
C ALA A 49 15.49 7.54 -5.79
N ALA A 50 14.59 6.70 -5.25
CA ALA A 50 14.29 5.39 -5.84
C ALA A 50 13.56 5.48 -7.20
N PHE A 51 12.92 6.61 -7.51
CA PHE A 51 12.18 6.81 -8.76
C PHE A 51 13.12 7.02 -9.97
N ASP A 52 14.40 7.28 -9.71
CA ASP A 52 15.43 7.43 -10.75
C ASP A 52 15.96 6.07 -11.27
N ASN A 53 15.56 4.97 -10.62
CA ASN A 53 15.81 3.63 -11.17
C ASN A 53 15.20 3.54 -12.60
N PRO A 54 15.98 3.15 -13.62
CA PRO A 54 15.51 3.07 -15.01
C PRO A 54 14.32 2.11 -15.18
N ASP A 55 14.18 1.11 -14.33
CA ASP A 55 13.09 0.14 -14.40
C ASP A 55 11.83 0.60 -13.64
N HIS A 56 11.92 1.69 -12.88
CA HIS A 56 10.85 2.12 -11.95
C HIS A 56 9.50 2.28 -12.67
N VAL A 57 9.46 3.01 -13.76
CA VAL A 57 8.21 3.28 -14.50
C VAL A 57 7.62 1.98 -15.05
N ALA A 58 8.44 1.13 -15.66
CA ALA A 58 7.99 -0.15 -16.20
C ALA A 58 7.39 -1.05 -15.11
N ILE A 59 8.04 -1.12 -13.94
CA ILE A 59 7.57 -1.90 -12.79
C ILE A 59 6.24 -1.38 -12.28
N VAL A 60 6.09 -0.07 -12.08
CA VAL A 60 4.86 0.55 -11.57
C VAL A 60 3.70 0.32 -12.54
N ILE A 61 3.90 0.60 -13.82
CA ILE A 61 2.86 0.43 -14.85
C ILE A 61 2.46 -1.04 -14.99
N HIS A 62 3.44 -1.97 -14.99
CA HIS A 62 3.15 -3.40 -15.06
C HIS A 62 2.32 -3.86 -13.85
N ASN A 63 2.68 -3.44 -12.64
CA ASN A 63 1.94 -3.79 -11.42
C ASN A 63 0.46 -3.37 -11.49
N TYR A 64 0.17 -2.16 -11.94
CA TYR A 64 -1.21 -1.70 -12.06
C TYR A 64 -1.97 -2.38 -13.21
N ARG A 65 -1.33 -2.62 -14.35
CA ARG A 65 -1.92 -3.40 -15.45
C ARG A 65 -2.21 -4.83 -15.03
N TRP A 66 -1.29 -5.47 -14.32
CA TRP A 66 -1.48 -6.82 -13.79
C TRP A 66 -2.67 -6.89 -12.82
N ARG A 67 -2.78 -5.96 -11.87
CA ARG A 67 -3.90 -5.88 -10.92
C ARG A 67 -5.27 -5.72 -11.59
N LEU A 68 -5.31 -5.13 -12.78
CA LEU A 68 -6.52 -4.95 -13.60
C LEU A 68 -6.69 -6.06 -14.65
N SER A 69 -5.89 -7.12 -14.59
CA SER A 69 -5.87 -8.23 -15.56
C SER A 69 -5.56 -7.80 -17.00
N LEU A 70 -4.83 -6.71 -17.17
CA LEU A 70 -4.40 -6.16 -18.46
C LEU A 70 -2.97 -6.56 -18.84
N ALA A 71 -2.25 -7.23 -17.96
CA ALA A 71 -0.93 -7.80 -18.22
C ALA A 71 -0.82 -9.15 -17.49
N PRO A 72 -0.10 -10.14 -18.06
CA PRO A 72 0.14 -11.41 -17.39
C PRO A 72 1.12 -11.25 -16.24
N GLY A 73 0.98 -12.07 -15.21
CA GLY A 73 2.02 -12.28 -14.19
C GLY A 73 3.14 -13.20 -14.69
N GLU A 74 4.10 -13.49 -13.82
CA GLU A 74 5.12 -14.49 -14.10
C GLU A 74 4.61 -15.89 -13.73
N ALA A 75 4.57 -16.82 -14.69
CA ALA A 75 4.02 -18.18 -14.51
C ALA A 75 4.61 -18.94 -13.32
N LYS A 76 5.86 -18.65 -12.94
CA LYS A 76 6.49 -19.26 -11.75
C LYS A 76 5.73 -18.99 -10.45
N TYR A 77 4.93 -17.92 -10.39
CA TYR A 77 4.12 -17.55 -9.21
C TYR A 77 2.66 -17.97 -9.29
N ASP A 78 2.19 -18.57 -10.39
CA ASP A 78 0.77 -18.96 -10.56
C ASP A 78 0.25 -19.85 -9.42
N HIS A 79 1.12 -20.70 -8.85
CA HIS A 79 0.73 -21.56 -7.73
C HIS A 79 0.48 -20.76 -6.44
N LEU A 80 1.18 -19.64 -6.22
CA LEU A 80 0.98 -18.74 -5.09
C LEU A 80 -0.29 -17.90 -5.31
N GLU A 81 -0.51 -17.42 -6.54
CA GLU A 81 -1.72 -16.69 -6.90
C GLU A 81 -2.98 -17.51 -6.65
N ARG A 82 -2.97 -18.81 -7.06
CA ARG A 82 -4.08 -19.72 -6.76
C ARG A 82 -4.32 -19.87 -5.27
N ARG A 83 -3.26 -20.03 -4.46
CA ARG A 83 -3.39 -20.09 -3.00
C ARG A 83 -3.96 -18.81 -2.39
N LEU A 84 -3.57 -17.66 -2.90
CA LEU A 84 -4.11 -16.37 -2.42
C LEU A 84 -5.61 -16.23 -2.77
N GLN A 85 -6.05 -16.72 -3.93
CA GLN A 85 -7.46 -16.72 -4.33
C GLN A 85 -8.36 -17.56 -3.39
N GLU A 86 -7.79 -18.60 -2.76
CA GLU A 86 -8.48 -19.40 -1.74
C GLU A 86 -8.66 -18.66 -0.42
N ALA A 87 -8.08 -17.46 -0.27
CA ALA A 87 -8.08 -16.65 0.96
C ALA A 87 -7.68 -17.46 2.20
N PRO A 88 -6.47 -18.04 2.24
CA PRO A 88 -6.07 -18.94 3.32
C PRO A 88 -6.10 -18.24 4.66
N VAL A 89 -6.50 -18.97 5.69
CA VAL A 89 -6.53 -18.47 7.07
C VAL A 89 -5.10 -18.21 7.55
N ILE A 90 -4.90 -17.08 8.20
CA ILE A 90 -3.61 -16.63 8.76
C ILE A 90 -3.51 -17.11 10.21
N ALA A 91 -2.60 -18.04 10.48
CA ALA A 91 -2.42 -18.65 11.80
C ALA A 91 -1.36 -17.97 12.66
N VAL A 92 -0.52 -17.13 12.08
CA VAL A 92 0.53 -16.41 12.83
C VAL A 92 -0.07 -15.27 13.65
N PRO A 93 0.54 -14.89 14.80
CA PRO A 93 0.12 -13.71 15.54
C PRO A 93 0.11 -12.47 14.66
N THR A 94 -0.97 -11.70 14.73
CA THR A 94 -1.17 -10.58 13.80
C THR A 94 -1.79 -9.37 14.49
N ILE A 95 -1.27 -8.19 14.19
CA ILE A 95 -1.90 -6.90 14.47
C ILE A 95 -2.18 -6.20 13.14
N THR A 96 -3.44 -5.89 12.86
CA THR A 96 -3.80 -5.00 11.75
C THR A 96 -3.95 -3.57 12.24
N ILE A 97 -3.55 -2.61 11.40
CA ILE A 97 -3.67 -1.19 11.72
C ILE A 97 -4.53 -0.53 10.65
N GLY A 98 -5.66 0.04 11.06
CA GLY A 98 -6.51 0.89 10.23
C GLY A 98 -6.13 2.35 10.36
N SER A 99 -6.37 3.13 9.30
CA SER A 99 -6.14 4.56 9.24
C SER A 99 -7.32 5.29 8.58
N ASP A 100 -7.27 6.61 8.51
CA ASP A 100 -8.35 7.42 7.92
C ASP A 100 -8.51 7.26 6.40
N PHE A 101 -7.50 6.70 5.72
CA PHE A 101 -7.47 6.68 4.24
C PHE A 101 -8.33 5.58 3.62
N ASP A 102 -8.26 4.38 4.14
CA ASP A 102 -8.72 3.20 3.39
C ASP A 102 -10.22 2.89 3.54
N GLY A 103 -10.96 3.68 4.33
CA GLY A 103 -12.37 3.39 4.63
C GLY A 103 -12.56 1.99 5.23
N ALA A 104 -11.50 1.43 5.81
CA ALA A 104 -11.52 0.14 6.46
C ALA A 104 -12.50 0.16 7.64
N ALA A 105 -13.09 -0.98 7.95
CA ALA A 105 -13.94 -1.10 9.13
C ALA A 105 -13.15 -0.67 10.37
N ALA A 106 -13.63 0.35 11.05
CA ALA A 106 -12.93 1.01 12.14
C ALA A 106 -12.58 0.07 13.31
N ASP A 107 -13.27 -1.05 13.41
CA ASP A 107 -13.14 -2.05 14.48
C ASP A 107 -12.40 -3.33 14.05
N GLY A 108 -11.96 -3.43 12.80
CA GLY A 108 -11.26 -4.61 12.27
C GLY A 108 -12.11 -5.86 12.10
N THR A 109 -13.43 -5.81 12.36
CA THR A 109 -14.32 -6.99 12.28
C THR A 109 -14.36 -7.61 10.87
N ALA A 110 -14.22 -6.78 9.83
CA ALA A 110 -14.20 -7.25 8.46
C ALA A 110 -13.05 -8.25 8.18
N TYR A 111 -11.97 -8.17 8.94
CA TYR A 111 -10.77 -9.00 8.76
C TYR A 111 -10.68 -10.15 9.76
N ALA A 112 -11.32 -10.04 10.92
CA ALA A 112 -11.13 -10.95 12.06
C ALA A 112 -11.24 -12.43 11.67
N ARG A 113 -12.17 -12.79 10.78
CA ARG A 113 -12.39 -14.16 10.31
C ARG A 113 -11.23 -14.76 9.52
N GLN A 114 -10.29 -13.95 9.03
CA GLN A 114 -9.11 -14.40 8.28
C GLN A 114 -7.98 -14.86 9.19
N PHE A 115 -8.10 -14.63 10.50
CA PHE A 115 -7.05 -14.94 11.47
C PHE A 115 -7.52 -16.01 12.44
N SER A 116 -6.79 -17.13 12.53
CA SER A 116 -6.98 -18.17 13.55
C SER A 116 -5.96 -18.09 14.70
N GLY A 117 -4.87 -17.35 14.49
CA GLY A 117 -3.89 -17.04 15.54
C GLY A 117 -4.36 -15.89 16.45
N LYS A 118 -3.49 -15.49 17.39
CA LYS A 118 -3.78 -14.31 18.21
C LYS A 118 -3.87 -13.06 17.33
N TYR A 119 -5.01 -12.40 17.36
CA TYR A 119 -5.32 -11.27 16.48
C TYR A 119 -5.78 -10.06 17.28
N SER A 120 -5.33 -8.88 16.90
CA SER A 120 -5.93 -7.61 17.34
C SER A 120 -5.95 -6.58 16.21
N HIS A 121 -6.81 -5.60 16.36
CA HIS A 121 -6.91 -4.46 15.44
C HIS A 121 -6.65 -3.16 16.21
N ARG A 122 -5.93 -2.22 15.54
CA ARG A 122 -5.68 -0.87 16.05
C ARG A 122 -6.18 0.14 15.04
N THR A 123 -6.81 1.20 15.50
CA THR A 123 -7.22 2.33 14.65
C THR A 123 -6.41 3.55 15.02
N LEU A 124 -5.78 4.18 14.03
CA LEU A 124 -5.02 5.42 14.17
C LEU A 124 -5.79 6.56 13.50
N ASN A 125 -6.44 7.39 14.30
CA ASN A 125 -7.18 8.54 13.81
C ASN A 125 -6.24 9.69 13.41
N GLY A 126 -6.55 10.37 12.33
CA GLY A 126 -5.75 11.48 11.83
C GLY A 126 -4.52 11.05 11.03
N ILE A 127 -4.32 9.74 10.84
CA ILE A 127 -3.21 9.17 10.08
C ILE A 127 -3.74 8.69 8.73
N GLY A 128 -3.01 8.99 7.66
CA GLY A 128 -3.35 8.59 6.30
C GLY A 128 -2.75 7.24 5.90
N HIS A 129 -2.41 7.11 4.64
CA HIS A 129 -1.96 5.86 4.05
C HIS A 129 -0.54 5.44 4.46
N ASN A 130 0.31 6.40 4.77
CA ASN A 130 1.73 6.15 5.06
C ASN A 130 1.97 5.93 6.56
N VAL A 131 1.26 4.99 7.18
CA VAL A 131 1.27 4.74 8.61
C VAL A 131 2.67 4.64 9.23
N PRO A 132 3.66 3.93 8.65
CA PRO A 132 5.00 3.85 9.24
C PRO A 132 5.73 5.21 9.29
N GLN A 133 5.46 6.10 8.34
CA GLN A 133 6.07 7.42 8.27
C GLN A 133 5.29 8.46 9.07
N GLU A 134 3.97 8.37 9.08
CA GLU A 134 3.09 9.32 9.76
C GLU A 134 3.02 9.07 11.27
N ALA A 135 3.11 7.81 11.69
CA ALA A 135 2.99 7.38 13.08
C ALA A 135 4.06 6.32 13.44
N PRO A 136 5.38 6.63 13.30
CA PRO A 136 6.45 5.65 13.44
C PRO A 136 6.47 4.98 14.82
N GLN A 137 6.17 5.70 15.89
CA GLN A 137 6.14 5.15 17.24
C GLN A 137 5.01 4.14 17.42
N ALA A 138 3.80 4.45 16.94
CA ALA A 138 2.66 3.57 17.02
C ALA A 138 2.87 2.31 16.17
N PHE A 139 3.47 2.45 14.99
CA PHE A 139 3.82 1.33 14.14
C PHE A 139 4.90 0.44 14.77
N ALA A 140 5.99 1.02 15.25
CA ALA A 140 7.05 0.28 15.94
C ALA A 140 6.53 -0.45 17.19
N GLN A 141 5.65 0.20 17.96
CA GLN A 141 5.03 -0.44 19.12
C GLN A 141 4.17 -1.65 18.73
N ALA A 142 3.46 -1.57 17.61
CA ALA A 142 2.71 -2.72 17.10
C ALA A 142 3.61 -3.91 16.73
N VAL A 143 4.79 -3.63 16.15
CA VAL A 143 5.80 -4.68 15.85
C VAL A 143 6.31 -5.33 17.14
N VAL A 144 6.65 -4.54 18.15
CA VAL A 144 7.10 -5.07 19.46
C VAL A 144 6.00 -5.86 20.15
N ASP A 145 4.75 -5.41 20.06
CA ASP A 145 3.65 -6.08 20.74
C ASP A 145 3.26 -7.40 20.06
N VAL A 146 3.28 -7.49 18.73
CA VAL A 146 2.96 -8.74 18.02
C VAL A 146 4.01 -9.84 18.29
N ASP A 147 5.25 -9.46 18.52
CA ASP A 147 6.32 -10.40 18.90
C ASP A 147 6.07 -11.08 20.27
N ARG A 148 5.23 -10.45 21.11
CA ARG A 148 4.85 -10.96 22.44
C ARG A 148 3.56 -11.80 22.41
N TYR A 149 3.00 -12.03 21.25
CA TYR A 149 1.76 -12.82 21.10
C TYR A 149 2.11 -14.30 21.13
#